data_ec7dec70683b00a9aa460f14a35c70d5
#
_entry.id   ec7dec70683b00a9aa460f14a35c70d5
#
_cell.length_a   1.000
_cell.length_b   1.000
_cell.length_c   1.000
_cell.angle_alpha   90.00
_cell.angle_beta   90.00
_cell.angle_gamma   90.00
#
_symmetry.space_group_name_H-M   'P 1'
#
loop_
_entity.id
_entity.type
_entity.pdbx_description
1 polymer ?
#
loop_
_entity_poly.entity_id
_entity_poly.type
_entity_poly.pdbx_seq_one_letter_code
_entity_poly.pdbx_strand_id
1 'polypeptide(L)'
;MAKQKVLSIKTIVAIGIGSALFVILGRFGSIPSGIPNTNIETTYALLALFALLYGPFAGLLIGLIGHTLKDAIFYGSPWFSWVIASGIVGLVVGLLVARIGIHDGEFGRKELIRFNLAQIVANAIAWFLVAPVLDILIYAEPANKVFTQGLIAGASNIVTVAVIGSLLAVAYAKTRTKQGSLTREA
;
A
#
# COMPACT_ATOMS: atom_id res chain seq x y z
N MET A 1 -0.10 1.91 28.37
CA MET A 1 -0.08 1.98 26.88
C MET A 1 0.38 3.37 26.45
N ALA A 2 1.63 3.53 26.02
CA ALA A 2 2.13 4.80 25.52
C ALA A 2 1.38 5.13 24.21
N LYS A 3 0.70 6.28 24.15
CA LYS A 3 0.16 6.82 22.90
C LYS A 3 1.33 6.97 21.93
N GLN A 4 1.42 6.11 20.91
CA GLN A 4 2.35 6.35 19.81
C GLN A 4 2.01 7.72 19.23
N LYS A 5 2.96 8.65 19.31
CA LYS A 5 2.82 9.93 18.62
C LYS A 5 2.65 9.61 17.13
N VAL A 6 1.55 10.03 16.55
CA VAL A 6 1.18 9.79 15.12
C VAL A 6 2.31 10.22 14.16
N LEU A 7 3.17 11.14 14.59
CA LEU A 7 4.34 11.65 13.88
C LEU A 7 5.60 11.48 14.74
N SER A 8 6.14 10.28 14.77
CA SER A 8 7.52 10.08 15.24
C SER A 8 8.50 10.41 14.10
N ILE A 9 9.74 10.76 14.45
CA ILE A 9 10.83 10.94 13.46
C ILE A 9 10.93 9.71 12.56
N LYS A 10 10.84 8.50 13.13
CA LYS A 10 10.80 7.25 12.40
C LYS A 10 9.69 7.22 11.34
N THR A 11 8.49 7.66 11.69
CA THR A 11 7.33 7.68 10.79
C THR A 11 7.53 8.69 9.67
N ILE A 12 8.07 9.88 9.97
CA ILE A 12 8.36 10.91 8.97
C ILE A 12 9.39 10.41 7.95
N VAL A 13 10.48 9.82 8.42
CA VAL A 13 11.51 9.24 7.55
C VAL A 13 10.94 8.11 6.70
N ALA A 14 10.12 7.24 7.30
CA ALA A 14 9.45 6.16 6.57
C ALA A 14 8.51 6.68 5.47
N ILE A 15 7.78 7.77 5.72
CA ILE A 15 6.93 8.41 4.71
C ILE A 15 7.79 8.93 3.55
N GLY A 16 8.89 9.62 3.82
CA GLY A 16 9.79 10.11 2.77
C GLY A 16 10.39 8.99 1.93
N ILE A 17 10.96 7.98 2.58
CA ILE A 17 11.55 6.81 1.90
C ILE A 17 10.48 6.03 1.14
N GLY A 18 9.32 5.76 1.77
CA GLY A 18 8.22 5.02 1.16
C GLY A 18 7.68 5.73 -0.07
N SER A 19 7.53 7.07 -0.03
CA SER A 19 7.10 7.87 -1.18
C SER A 19 8.13 7.84 -2.31
N ALA A 20 9.41 7.94 -2.02
CA ALA A 20 10.46 7.83 -3.03
C ALA A 20 10.49 6.46 -3.69
N LEU A 21 10.38 5.38 -2.90
CA LEU A 21 10.30 4.01 -3.41
C LEU A 21 9.01 3.78 -4.22
N PHE A 22 7.91 4.42 -3.83
CA PHE A 22 6.66 4.40 -4.61
C PHE A 22 6.89 4.95 -6.02
N VAL A 23 7.57 6.08 -6.16
CA VAL A 23 7.92 6.70 -7.46
C VAL A 23 8.82 5.77 -8.28
N ILE A 24 9.88 5.22 -7.68
CA ILE A 24 10.84 4.34 -8.36
C ILE A 24 10.16 3.06 -8.86
N LEU A 25 9.40 2.37 -8.00
CA LEU A 25 8.71 1.15 -8.38
C LEU A 25 7.57 1.41 -9.37
N GLY A 26 6.87 2.53 -9.25
CA GLY A 26 5.85 2.92 -10.21
C GLY A 26 6.40 3.18 -11.62
N ARG A 27 7.68 3.52 -11.74
CA ARG A 27 8.34 3.70 -13.04
C ARG A 27 8.99 2.41 -13.56
N PHE A 28 9.75 1.73 -12.72
CA PHE A 28 10.63 0.63 -13.13
C PHE A 28 10.09 -0.75 -12.77
N GLY A 29 9.13 -0.82 -11.84
CA GLY A 29 8.50 -2.06 -11.39
C GLY A 29 7.07 -2.25 -11.91
N SER A 30 6.59 -1.40 -12.82
CA SER A 30 5.27 -1.53 -13.42
C SER A 30 5.34 -2.30 -14.74
N ILE A 31 4.29 -3.09 -15.03
CA ILE A 31 4.16 -3.90 -16.24
C ILE A 31 2.90 -3.45 -16.97
N PRO A 32 2.95 -3.14 -18.28
CA PRO A 32 1.77 -2.79 -19.05
C PRO A 32 0.71 -3.89 -19.00
N SER A 33 -0.54 -3.53 -18.66
CA SER A 33 -1.66 -4.48 -18.58
C SER A 33 -2.34 -4.77 -19.91
N GLY A 34 -2.03 -4.00 -20.94
CA GLY A 34 -2.76 -3.98 -22.21
C GLY A 34 -4.00 -3.07 -22.21
N ILE A 35 -4.39 -2.53 -21.07
CA ILE A 35 -5.44 -1.52 -20.94
C ILE A 35 -4.80 -0.12 -20.91
N PRO A 36 -5.28 0.84 -21.73
CA PRO A 36 -4.73 2.19 -21.74
C PRO A 36 -4.68 2.83 -20.33
N ASN A 37 -3.56 3.47 -20.03
CA ASN A 37 -3.31 4.16 -18.75
C ASN A 37 -3.43 3.27 -17.49
N THR A 38 -3.33 1.95 -17.64
CA THR A 38 -3.45 1.01 -16.52
C THR A 38 -2.30 0.01 -16.55
N ASN A 39 -1.56 -0.09 -15.47
CA ASN A 39 -0.43 -1.00 -15.33
C ASN A 39 -0.65 -1.98 -14.17
N ILE A 40 0.05 -3.12 -14.23
CA ILE A 40 0.24 -4.01 -13.09
C ILE A 40 1.36 -3.41 -12.25
N GLU A 41 1.04 -2.95 -11.05
CA GLU A 41 1.96 -2.17 -10.21
C GLU A 41 2.51 -2.99 -9.05
N THR A 42 3.83 -3.08 -8.92
CA THR A 42 4.46 -3.69 -7.74
C THR A 42 4.49 -2.75 -6.54
N THR A 43 4.24 -1.50 -6.77
CA THR A 43 4.25 -0.38 -5.82
C THR A 43 3.33 -0.61 -4.63
N TYR A 44 2.15 -1.23 -4.86
CA TYR A 44 1.17 -1.49 -3.80
C TYR A 44 1.61 -2.56 -2.81
N ALA A 45 2.47 -3.47 -3.21
CA ALA A 45 3.10 -4.42 -2.29
C ALA A 45 3.97 -3.71 -1.25
N LEU A 46 4.74 -2.69 -1.70
CA LEU A 46 5.53 -1.85 -0.82
C LEU A 46 4.64 -0.95 0.05
N LEU A 47 3.62 -0.31 -0.54
CA LEU A 47 2.67 0.53 0.20
C LEU A 47 2.01 -0.24 1.35
N ALA A 48 1.55 -1.46 1.08
CA ALA A 48 0.94 -2.33 2.08
C ALA A 48 1.93 -2.73 3.18
N LEU A 49 3.19 -3.02 2.83
CA LEU A 49 4.25 -3.28 3.80
C LEU A 49 4.49 -2.06 4.70
N PHE A 50 4.64 -0.86 4.14
CA PHE A 50 4.85 0.34 4.93
C PHE A 50 3.65 0.67 5.83
N ALA A 51 2.43 0.45 5.35
CA ALA A 51 1.21 0.58 6.15
C ALA A 51 1.19 -0.41 7.32
N LEU A 52 1.66 -1.66 7.10
CA LEU A 52 1.81 -2.67 8.15
C LEU A 52 2.87 -2.27 9.19
N LEU A 53 4.01 -1.70 8.75
CA LEU A 53 5.13 -1.37 9.62
C LEU A 53 4.95 -0.05 10.39
N TYR A 54 4.36 0.96 9.75
CA TYR A 54 4.33 2.33 10.27
C TYR A 54 2.91 2.86 10.51
N GLY A 55 1.91 2.03 10.23
CA GLY A 55 0.52 2.33 10.52
C GLY A 55 -0.24 3.09 9.44
N PRO A 56 -1.53 3.36 9.69
CA PRO A 56 -2.46 3.87 8.68
C PRO A 56 -2.10 5.26 8.16
N PHE A 57 -1.61 6.14 9.04
CA PHE A 57 -1.26 7.50 8.64
C PHE A 57 -0.04 7.54 7.71
N ALA A 58 0.97 6.70 7.98
CA ALA A 58 2.11 6.56 7.09
C ALA A 58 1.68 5.98 5.73
N GLY A 59 0.86 4.92 5.74
CA GLY A 59 0.31 4.34 4.50
C GLY A 59 -0.48 5.35 3.68
N LEU A 60 -1.37 6.14 4.32
CA LEU A 60 -2.12 7.21 3.66
C LEU A 60 -1.18 8.21 2.97
N LEU A 61 -0.21 8.75 3.70
CA LEU A 61 0.68 9.78 3.17
C LEU A 61 1.63 9.25 2.09
N ILE A 62 2.14 8.03 2.22
CA ILE A 62 2.96 7.40 1.18
C ILE A 62 2.14 7.23 -0.10
N GLY A 63 0.90 6.75 -0.01
CA GLY A 63 0.02 6.62 -1.16
C GLY A 63 -0.28 7.95 -1.83
N LEU A 64 -0.63 8.98 -1.06
CA LEU A 64 -0.91 10.31 -1.59
C LEU A 64 0.32 10.97 -2.20
N ILE A 65 1.41 11.08 -1.45
CA ILE A 65 2.62 11.79 -1.87
C ILE A 65 3.33 11.03 -2.99
N GLY A 66 3.52 9.72 -2.81
CA GLY A 66 4.22 8.89 -3.78
C GLY A 66 3.52 8.85 -5.13
N HIS A 67 2.19 8.67 -5.15
CA HIS A 67 1.43 8.66 -6.40
C HIS A 67 1.39 10.05 -7.06
N THR A 68 1.18 11.11 -6.29
CA THR A 68 1.25 12.49 -6.80
C THR A 68 2.58 12.77 -7.48
N LEU A 69 3.69 12.44 -6.81
CA LEU A 69 5.03 12.64 -7.36
C LEU A 69 5.29 11.77 -8.59
N LYS A 70 4.87 10.50 -8.57
CA LYS A 70 4.98 9.60 -9.72
C LYS A 70 4.28 10.20 -10.94
N ASP A 71 3.05 10.61 -10.78
CA ASP A 71 2.26 11.16 -11.89
C ASP A 71 2.83 12.50 -12.38
N ALA A 72 3.18 13.42 -11.48
CA ALA A 72 3.78 14.70 -11.83
C ALA A 72 5.08 14.56 -12.63
N ILE A 73 5.94 13.59 -12.23
CA ILE A 73 7.25 13.38 -12.86
C ILE A 73 7.13 12.67 -14.21
N PHE A 74 6.25 11.66 -14.33
CA PHE A 74 6.24 10.79 -15.50
C PHE A 74 5.09 11.03 -16.47
N TYR A 75 4.00 11.67 -16.02
CA TYR A 75 2.82 11.95 -16.83
C TYR A 75 2.49 13.45 -16.93
N GLY A 76 3.26 14.30 -16.24
CA GLY A 76 3.13 15.77 -16.29
C GLY A 76 2.09 16.35 -15.33
N SER A 77 1.07 15.59 -14.93
CA SER A 77 0.06 16.03 -13.96
C SER A 77 -0.51 14.86 -13.16
N PRO A 78 -0.80 15.05 -11.85
CA PRO A 78 -1.41 14.02 -11.03
C PRO A 78 -2.86 13.75 -11.44
N TRP A 79 -3.24 12.46 -11.45
CA TRP A 79 -4.62 12.04 -11.62
C TRP A 79 -5.25 11.80 -10.23
N PHE A 80 -5.89 12.83 -9.68
CA PHE A 80 -6.23 12.88 -8.26
C PHE A 80 -7.20 11.79 -7.79
N SER A 81 -8.09 11.26 -8.62
CA SER A 81 -8.94 10.12 -8.28
C SER A 81 -8.10 8.89 -7.90
N TRP A 82 -7.06 8.60 -8.67
CA TRP A 82 -6.14 7.47 -8.45
C TRP A 82 -5.14 7.75 -7.32
N VAL A 83 -4.73 9.00 -7.16
CA VAL A 83 -3.93 9.45 -6.00
C VAL A 83 -4.68 9.19 -4.70
N ILE A 84 -5.96 9.60 -4.64
CA ILE A 84 -6.82 9.39 -3.48
C ILE A 84 -7.02 7.89 -3.23
N ALA A 85 -7.29 7.10 -4.27
CA ALA A 85 -7.41 5.65 -4.16
C ALA A 85 -6.15 5.02 -3.54
N SER A 86 -4.96 5.45 -3.95
CA SER A 86 -3.69 4.96 -3.38
C SER A 86 -3.54 5.31 -1.90
N GLY A 87 -3.92 6.52 -1.51
CA GLY A 87 -3.99 6.92 -0.11
C GLY A 87 -4.93 6.04 0.70
N ILE A 88 -6.11 5.72 0.15
CA ILE A 88 -7.11 4.85 0.79
C ILE A 88 -6.57 3.42 0.96
N VAL A 89 -5.88 2.86 -0.04
CA VAL A 89 -5.23 1.55 0.13
C VAL A 89 -4.31 1.55 1.34
N GLY A 90 -3.40 2.52 1.43
CA GLY A 90 -2.46 2.62 2.56
C GLY A 90 -3.15 2.82 3.91
N LEU A 91 -4.17 3.67 3.96
CA LEU A 91 -4.96 3.94 5.16
C LEU A 91 -5.68 2.68 5.66
N VAL A 92 -6.45 2.04 4.77
CA VAL A 92 -7.32 0.89 5.14
C VAL A 92 -6.47 -0.32 5.51
N VAL A 93 -5.40 -0.62 4.76
CA VAL A 93 -4.47 -1.69 5.14
C VAL A 93 -3.93 -1.41 6.55
N GLY A 94 -3.37 -0.23 6.80
CA GLY A 94 -2.79 0.12 8.09
C GLY A 94 -3.78 0.04 9.25
N LEU A 95 -5.04 0.43 9.06
CA LEU A 95 -6.09 0.31 10.07
C LEU A 95 -6.43 -1.16 10.40
N LEU A 96 -6.58 -2.00 9.39
CA LEU A 96 -6.99 -3.38 9.57
C LEU A 96 -5.88 -4.28 10.12
N VAL A 97 -4.60 -3.93 9.88
CA VAL A 97 -3.45 -4.69 10.37
C VAL A 97 -2.81 -4.12 11.64
N ALA A 98 -3.33 -3.04 12.21
CA ALA A 98 -2.73 -2.29 13.33
C ALA A 98 -2.40 -3.11 14.59
N ARG A 99 -2.96 -4.33 14.71
CA ARG A 99 -2.72 -5.24 15.85
C ARG A 99 -1.81 -6.42 15.52
N ILE A 100 -1.13 -6.40 14.37
CA ILE A 100 -0.16 -7.43 14.01
C ILE A 100 1.18 -7.08 14.66
N GLY A 101 1.71 -7.98 15.48
CA GLY A 101 2.99 -7.84 16.19
C GLY A 101 4.22 -8.08 15.31
N ILE A 102 4.25 -7.56 14.09
CA ILE A 102 5.32 -7.83 13.13
C ILE A 102 6.71 -7.36 13.63
N HIS A 103 6.75 -6.30 14.45
CA HIS A 103 8.00 -5.80 15.02
C HIS A 103 8.61 -6.74 16.09
N ASP A 104 7.80 -7.62 16.65
CA ASP A 104 8.20 -8.62 17.61
C ASP A 104 8.46 -10.00 16.94
N GLY A 105 8.54 -10.03 15.61
CA GLY A 105 8.72 -11.25 14.83
C GLY A 105 7.47 -12.13 14.73
N GLU A 106 6.31 -11.62 15.14
CA GLU A 106 5.04 -12.33 15.09
C GLU A 106 4.35 -12.11 13.74
N PHE A 107 4.68 -12.95 12.77
CA PHE A 107 4.04 -12.94 11.46
C PHE A 107 3.90 -14.38 10.94
N GLY A 108 3.00 -15.14 11.57
CA GLY A 108 2.67 -16.50 11.20
C GLY A 108 1.51 -16.57 10.20
N ARG A 109 0.94 -17.77 10.07
CA ARG A 109 -0.17 -18.04 9.14
C ARG A 109 -1.40 -17.15 9.40
N LYS A 110 -1.73 -16.90 10.66
CA LYS A 110 -2.89 -16.10 11.06
C LYS A 110 -2.72 -14.63 10.65
N GLU A 111 -1.54 -14.08 10.92
CA GLU A 111 -1.18 -12.70 10.59
C GLU A 111 -1.10 -12.51 9.07
N LEU A 112 -0.56 -13.49 8.35
CA LEU A 112 -0.51 -13.51 6.89
C LEU A 112 -1.93 -13.50 6.28
N ILE A 113 -2.84 -14.31 6.79
CA ILE A 113 -4.24 -14.32 6.34
C ILE A 113 -4.90 -12.95 6.62
N ARG A 114 -4.70 -12.41 7.83
CA ARG A 114 -5.24 -11.09 8.20
C ARG A 114 -4.71 -9.97 7.29
N PHE A 115 -3.40 -9.98 7.01
CA PHE A 115 -2.77 -9.02 6.09
C PHE A 115 -3.39 -9.11 4.69
N ASN A 116 -3.58 -10.34 4.17
CA ASN A 116 -4.15 -10.54 2.86
C ASN A 116 -5.64 -10.16 2.79
N LEU A 117 -6.44 -10.46 3.82
CA LEU A 117 -7.82 -9.99 3.88
C LEU A 117 -7.89 -8.45 3.94
N ALA A 118 -7.02 -7.83 4.71
CA ALA A 118 -6.96 -6.37 4.82
C ALA A 118 -6.63 -5.71 3.47
N GLN A 119 -5.64 -6.21 2.74
CA GLN A 119 -5.25 -5.66 1.45
C GLN A 119 -6.31 -5.92 0.36
N ILE A 120 -7.00 -7.06 0.38
CA ILE A 120 -8.12 -7.33 -0.54
C ILE A 120 -9.23 -6.31 -0.33
N VAL A 121 -9.65 -6.09 0.91
CA VAL A 121 -10.68 -5.11 1.26
C VAL A 121 -10.25 -3.70 0.84
N ALA A 122 -9.01 -3.31 1.14
CA ALA A 122 -8.48 -2.00 0.81
C ALA A 122 -8.46 -1.75 -0.71
N ASN A 123 -7.94 -2.70 -1.48
CA ASN A 123 -7.90 -2.61 -2.95
C ASN A 123 -9.31 -2.64 -3.56
N ALA A 124 -10.22 -3.45 -3.04
CA ALA A 124 -11.60 -3.48 -3.51
C ALA A 124 -12.31 -2.13 -3.31
N ILE A 125 -12.19 -1.53 -2.13
CA ILE A 125 -12.76 -0.20 -1.86
C ILE A 125 -12.12 0.86 -2.78
N ALA A 126 -10.80 0.89 -2.86
CA ALA A 126 -10.09 1.93 -3.59
C ALA A 126 -10.31 1.84 -5.11
N TRP A 127 -10.16 0.66 -5.69
CA TRP A 127 -10.09 0.48 -7.15
C TRP A 127 -11.40 0.06 -7.79
N PHE A 128 -12.29 -0.67 -7.08
CA PHE A 128 -13.58 -1.05 -7.66
C PHE A 128 -14.67 -0.02 -7.38
N LEU A 129 -14.44 0.89 -6.41
CA LEU A 129 -15.45 1.88 -6.04
C LEU A 129 -14.90 3.31 -6.12
N VAL A 130 -13.91 3.67 -5.31
CA VAL A 130 -13.51 5.07 -5.14
C VAL A 130 -12.90 5.66 -6.40
N ALA A 131 -11.92 5.01 -7.01
CA ALA A 131 -11.26 5.52 -8.21
C ALA A 131 -12.25 5.71 -9.37
N PRO A 132 -13.07 4.70 -9.78
CA PRO A 132 -14.02 4.88 -10.86
C PRO A 132 -15.07 5.97 -10.58
N VAL A 133 -15.58 6.04 -9.35
CA VAL A 133 -16.58 7.05 -8.99
C VAL A 133 -15.98 8.46 -9.07
N LEU A 134 -14.77 8.64 -8.54
CA LEU A 134 -14.09 9.94 -8.62
C LEU A 134 -13.67 10.30 -10.05
N ASP A 135 -13.31 9.34 -10.89
CA ASP A 135 -13.02 9.58 -12.32
C ASP A 135 -14.26 10.13 -13.05
N ILE A 136 -15.44 9.57 -12.76
CA ILE A 136 -16.70 10.08 -13.33
C ILE A 136 -17.01 11.47 -12.80
N LEU A 137 -16.89 11.70 -11.49
CA LEU A 137 -17.28 12.95 -10.85
C LEU A 137 -16.34 14.12 -11.14
N ILE A 138 -15.02 13.85 -11.21
CA ILE A 138 -14.01 14.90 -11.37
C ILE A 138 -13.69 15.15 -12.83
N TYR A 139 -13.60 14.08 -13.64
CA TYR A 139 -13.08 14.15 -15.01
C TYR A 139 -14.12 13.83 -16.07
N ALA A 140 -15.38 13.55 -15.68
CA ALA A 140 -16.48 13.14 -16.57
C ALA A 140 -16.11 11.95 -17.49
N GLU A 141 -15.27 11.04 -17.00
CA GLU A 141 -14.83 9.89 -17.76
C GLU A 141 -15.97 8.87 -17.97
N PRO A 142 -16.01 8.15 -19.11
CA PRO A 142 -17.04 7.14 -19.37
C PRO A 142 -17.00 6.00 -18.35
N ALA A 143 -18.15 5.64 -17.79
CA ALA A 143 -18.26 4.62 -16.74
C ALA A 143 -17.66 3.27 -17.14
N ASN A 144 -17.95 2.78 -18.35
CA ASN A 144 -17.40 1.51 -18.84
C ASN A 144 -15.86 1.51 -18.88
N LYS A 145 -15.22 2.63 -19.24
CA LYS A 145 -13.77 2.78 -19.24
C LYS A 145 -13.22 2.68 -17.83
N VAL A 146 -13.70 3.51 -16.90
CA VAL A 146 -13.11 3.64 -15.56
C VAL A 146 -13.35 2.41 -14.69
N PHE A 147 -14.50 1.75 -14.80
CA PHE A 147 -14.74 0.49 -14.10
C PHE A 147 -13.88 -0.66 -14.65
N THR A 148 -13.64 -0.71 -15.97
CA THR A 148 -12.68 -1.68 -16.55
C THR A 148 -11.27 -1.44 -16.04
N GLN A 149 -10.80 -0.20 -16.06
CA GLN A 149 -9.49 0.17 -15.53
C GLN A 149 -9.36 -0.14 -14.03
N GLY A 150 -10.36 0.23 -13.24
CA GLY A 150 -10.41 -0.06 -11.80
C GLY A 150 -10.39 -1.55 -11.50
N LEU A 151 -11.13 -2.36 -12.25
CA LEU A 151 -11.13 -3.82 -12.08
C LEU A 151 -9.74 -4.42 -12.35
N ILE A 152 -9.09 -4.04 -13.45
CA ILE A 152 -7.75 -4.54 -13.78
C ILE A 152 -6.72 -4.06 -12.77
N ALA A 153 -6.72 -2.77 -12.41
CA ALA A 153 -5.80 -2.21 -11.42
C ALA A 153 -5.99 -2.89 -10.05
N GLY A 154 -7.23 -2.98 -9.56
CA GLY A 154 -7.51 -3.59 -8.25
C GLY A 154 -7.17 -5.08 -8.20
N ALA A 155 -7.54 -5.84 -9.21
CA ALA A 155 -7.24 -7.28 -9.28
C ALA A 155 -5.72 -7.53 -9.34
N SER A 156 -5.00 -6.79 -10.18
CA SER A 156 -3.55 -6.93 -10.27
C SER A 156 -2.84 -6.50 -8.98
N ASN A 157 -3.28 -5.42 -8.33
CA ASN A 157 -2.74 -4.99 -7.04
C ASN A 157 -2.99 -6.02 -5.94
N ILE A 158 -4.18 -6.64 -5.90
CA ILE A 158 -4.48 -7.72 -4.96
C ILE A 158 -3.48 -8.87 -5.13
N VAL A 159 -3.20 -9.28 -6.36
CA VAL A 159 -2.24 -10.36 -6.65
C VAL A 159 -0.81 -9.96 -6.28
N THR A 160 -0.35 -8.77 -6.68
CA THR A 160 1.01 -8.31 -6.38
C THR A 160 1.25 -8.14 -4.88
N VAL A 161 0.27 -7.62 -4.14
CA VAL A 161 0.35 -7.53 -2.66
C VAL A 161 0.31 -8.91 -2.02
N ALA A 162 -0.56 -9.81 -2.50
CA ALA A 162 -0.63 -11.17 -1.95
C ALA A 162 0.69 -11.93 -2.12
N VAL A 163 1.36 -11.78 -3.24
CA VAL A 163 2.64 -12.46 -3.50
C VAL A 163 3.81 -11.66 -2.92
N ILE A 164 4.08 -10.50 -3.48
CA ILE A 164 5.28 -9.71 -3.15
C ILE A 164 5.16 -9.11 -1.75
N GLY A 165 4.03 -8.52 -1.40
CA GLY A 165 3.79 -7.92 -0.08
C GLY A 165 3.91 -8.94 1.05
N SER A 166 3.35 -10.15 0.85
CA SER A 166 3.44 -11.24 1.81
C SER A 166 4.88 -11.74 1.99
N LEU A 167 5.63 -11.91 0.90
CA LEU A 167 7.05 -12.30 0.95
C LEU A 167 7.88 -11.26 1.70
N LEU A 168 7.68 -9.98 1.42
CA LEU A 168 8.37 -8.88 2.10
C LEU A 168 8.02 -8.83 3.59
N ALA A 169 6.76 -9.01 3.97
CA ALA A 169 6.34 -9.03 5.36
C ALA A 169 6.94 -10.22 6.14
N VAL A 170 6.93 -11.42 5.53
CA VAL A 170 7.57 -12.61 6.12
C VAL A 170 9.08 -12.42 6.24
N ALA A 171 9.74 -11.90 5.21
CA ALA A 171 11.17 -11.62 5.23
C ALA A 171 11.52 -10.61 6.34
N TYR A 172 10.76 -9.52 6.45
CA TYR A 172 10.94 -8.55 7.53
C TYR A 172 10.78 -9.18 8.92
N ALA A 173 9.72 -9.96 9.15
CA ALA A 173 9.48 -10.61 10.45
C ALA A 173 10.64 -11.54 10.84
N LYS A 174 11.25 -12.27 9.89
CA LYS A 174 12.41 -13.12 10.13
C LYS A 174 13.66 -12.35 10.54
N THR A 175 13.77 -11.07 10.26
CA THR A 175 14.90 -10.23 10.73
C THR A 175 14.70 -9.76 12.17
N ARG A 176 13.54 -10.04 12.78
CA ARG A 176 13.22 -9.59 14.14
C ARG A 176 13.44 -10.69 15.16
N THR A 177 14.01 -10.30 16.29
CA THR A 177 14.19 -11.17 17.47
C THR A 177 12.98 -11.01 18.38
N LYS A 178 12.40 -12.13 18.84
CA LYS A 178 11.29 -12.07 19.80
C LYS A 178 11.78 -11.40 21.08
N GLN A 179 10.96 -10.51 21.63
CA GLN A 179 11.24 -9.89 22.93
C GLN A 179 11.46 -11.01 23.98
N GLY A 180 12.56 -10.92 24.73
CA GLY A 180 12.90 -11.90 25.77
C GLY A 180 13.67 -13.14 25.29
N SER A 181 13.98 -13.29 24.01
CA SER A 181 14.78 -14.44 23.52
C SER A 181 16.23 -14.40 24.00
N LEU A 182 16.77 -13.22 24.33
CA LEU A 182 18.13 -13.04 24.84
C LEU A 182 18.27 -13.21 26.36
N THR A 183 17.17 -13.39 27.10
CA THR A 183 17.19 -13.58 28.56
C THR A 183 17.33 -15.04 28.98
N ARG A 184 17.44 -15.99 28.04
CA ARG A 184 17.52 -17.46 28.35
C ARG A 184 18.94 -18.03 28.41
N GLU A 185 19.96 -17.21 28.21
CA GLU A 185 21.35 -17.66 28.25
C GLU A 185 22.17 -17.09 29.42
N ALA A 186 21.49 -16.72 30.54
CA ALA A 186 22.14 -16.32 31.78
C ALA A 186 21.85 -17.35 32.91
#